data_0fa71ace29ff553bb01176215bcfb80d
#
_entry.id   0fa71ace29ff553bb01176215bcfb80d
#
_cell.length_a   1.000
_cell.length_b   1.000
_cell.length_c   1.000
_cell.angle_alpha   90.00
_cell.angle_beta   90.00
_cell.angle_gamma   90.00
#
_symmetry.space_group_name_H-M   'P 1'
#
loop_
_entity.id
_entity.type
_entity.pdbx_description
1 polymer ?
#
loop_
_entity_poly.entity_id
_entity_poly.type
_entity_poly.pdbx_seq_one_letter_code
_entity_poly.pdbx_strand_id
1 'polypeptide(L)'
;PNMLHRWLNYQGYQRKRQELDKGGMRRRPEKLYSQYRQTRIQERLASVGIFRYLEMQYTPRDTALVSDTLDVNIRAMLDKPYDAELDFNVTMKSNNQTGPGAAFTVTKNNVFGGGETWNVKVNGSYEWQTGKNSSSLMNSYELGLSSALTFPRIVFPRMGTKEYDFPASTTFRVYIDQMNRAKYYKLLAFGGNVTYDFQPVPTRKHSITPFQLTFNVLRNPTAAFEEIQAQNPALYISLRNQFIPKMEYTYTYDNASLRNVRNPIWWQTTFGSAGNLTSLIYKAFGQSF
;
A
#
# COMPACT_ATOMS: atom_id res chain seq x y z
N PRO A 1 -8.40 25.86 -0.63
CA PRO A 1 -9.86 25.88 -0.88
C PRO A 1 -10.28 24.86 -1.95
N ASN A 2 -9.46 24.70 -3.02
CA ASN A 2 -9.82 23.86 -4.17
C ASN A 2 -9.75 22.35 -3.91
N MET A 3 -9.02 21.90 -2.91
CA MET A 3 -8.75 20.49 -2.69
C MET A 3 -9.85 19.79 -1.90
N LEU A 4 -10.32 20.41 -0.83
CA LEU A 4 -11.46 19.89 -0.07
C LEU A 4 -12.72 19.84 -0.95
N HIS A 5 -12.91 20.88 -1.78
CA HIS A 5 -13.98 20.95 -2.78
C HIS A 5 -13.83 19.87 -3.85
N ARG A 6 -12.62 19.63 -4.34
CA ARG A 6 -12.33 18.63 -5.35
C ARG A 6 -12.47 17.22 -4.79
N TRP A 7 -12.08 17.01 -3.53
CA TRP A 7 -12.24 15.73 -2.85
C TRP A 7 -13.71 15.42 -2.53
N LEU A 8 -14.46 16.38 -2.00
CA LEU A 8 -15.89 16.25 -1.75
C LEU A 8 -16.67 16.02 -3.05
N ASN A 9 -16.30 16.71 -4.14
CA ASN A 9 -16.88 16.51 -5.46
C ASN A 9 -16.52 15.15 -6.07
N TYR A 10 -15.31 14.63 -5.82
CA TYR A 10 -14.86 13.36 -6.36
C TYR A 10 -15.57 12.16 -5.70
N GLN A 11 -16.03 12.32 -4.47
CA GLN A 11 -16.67 11.26 -3.68
C GLN A 11 -18.19 11.09 -3.95
N GLY A 12 -18.68 11.52 -5.08
CA GLY A 12 -20.06 11.23 -5.51
C GLY A 12 -21.00 12.43 -5.55
N TYR A 13 -20.48 13.63 -5.38
CA TYR A 13 -21.26 14.85 -5.63
C TYR A 13 -21.31 15.24 -7.12
N GLN A 14 -20.85 14.37 -8.02
CA GLN A 14 -20.80 14.64 -9.47
C GLN A 14 -22.14 14.73 -10.18
N ARG A 15 -23.26 14.70 -9.50
CA ARG A 15 -24.53 14.82 -10.18
C ARG A 15 -25.16 16.21 -10.12
N LYS A 16 -24.46 17.28 -10.30
CA LYS A 16 -25.05 18.55 -10.77
C LYS A 16 -23.99 19.65 -10.79
N ARG A 17 -23.22 19.63 -11.86
CA ARG A 17 -22.23 20.66 -12.18
C ARG A 17 -22.85 22.04 -12.48
N GLN A 18 -24.17 22.17 -12.50
CA GLN A 18 -24.88 23.39 -12.92
C GLN A 18 -25.47 24.24 -11.78
N GLU A 19 -25.42 23.80 -10.51
CA GLU A 19 -26.01 24.57 -9.42
C GLU A 19 -24.97 25.11 -8.40
N LEU A 20 -23.67 24.92 -8.64
CA LEU A 20 -22.61 25.41 -7.76
C LEU A 20 -22.16 26.86 -8.02
N ASP A 21 -22.68 27.52 -9.08
CA ASP A 21 -22.26 28.87 -9.48
C ASP A 21 -23.05 30.00 -8.80
N LYS A 22 -23.99 29.70 -7.93
CA LYS A 22 -24.75 30.75 -7.22
C LYS A 22 -24.74 30.51 -5.72
N GLY A 23 -23.64 30.90 -5.09
CA GLY A 23 -23.59 31.26 -3.68
C GLY A 23 -24.07 30.18 -2.70
N GLY A 24 -23.15 29.38 -2.18
CA GLY A 24 -23.37 28.53 -1.03
C GLY A 24 -23.61 27.06 -1.38
N MET A 25 -22.99 26.20 -0.58
CA MET A 25 -23.26 24.76 -0.59
C MET A 25 -24.76 24.50 -0.51
N ARG A 26 -25.43 24.32 -1.65
CA ARG A 26 -26.81 23.91 -1.66
C ARG A 26 -26.89 22.44 -1.27
N ARG A 27 -27.44 22.23 -0.10
CA ARG A 27 -27.78 20.97 0.53
C ARG A 27 -28.54 20.05 -0.42
N ARG A 28 -28.27 18.76 -0.34
CA ARG A 28 -29.37 17.81 -0.47
C ARG A 28 -30.22 17.98 0.82
N PRO A 29 -31.42 18.53 0.76
CA PRO A 29 -32.33 18.45 1.88
C PRO A 29 -32.52 16.95 2.14
N GLU A 30 -32.68 16.54 3.41
CA GLU A 30 -33.17 15.20 3.79
C GLU A 30 -32.16 14.15 4.27
N LYS A 31 -30.91 14.47 4.61
CA LYS A 31 -30.16 13.52 5.42
C LYS A 31 -30.16 13.99 6.86
N LEU A 32 -30.89 13.28 7.71
CA LEU A 32 -30.85 13.45 9.16
C LEU A 32 -29.40 13.37 9.66
N TYR A 33 -29.06 14.23 10.61
CA TYR A 33 -27.78 14.15 11.31
C TYR A 33 -27.66 12.78 11.98
N SER A 34 -26.50 12.17 11.82
CA SER A 34 -26.15 10.93 12.48
C SER A 34 -24.71 11.03 12.97
N GLN A 35 -24.50 10.87 14.26
CA GLN A 35 -23.18 10.85 14.87
C GLN A 35 -22.30 9.75 14.28
N TYR A 36 -22.89 8.59 13.98
CA TYR A 36 -22.19 7.50 13.29
C TYR A 36 -21.63 7.94 11.94
N ARG A 37 -22.43 8.61 11.12
CA ARG A 37 -21.99 9.13 9.82
C ARG A 37 -20.91 10.20 9.97
N GLN A 38 -21.05 11.08 10.95
CA GLN A 38 -20.02 12.09 11.25
C GLN A 38 -18.68 11.43 11.53
N THR A 39 -18.64 10.45 12.44
CA THR A 39 -17.43 9.73 12.81
C THR A 39 -16.80 9.03 11.57
N ARG A 40 -17.63 8.37 10.77
CA ARG A 40 -17.16 7.69 9.54
C ARG A 40 -16.59 8.66 8.50
N ILE A 41 -17.21 9.81 8.30
CA ILE A 41 -16.70 10.85 7.40
C ILE A 41 -15.37 11.39 7.93
N GLN A 42 -15.27 11.62 9.23
CA GLN A 42 -14.05 12.11 9.87
C GLN A 42 -12.91 11.08 9.76
N GLU A 43 -13.17 9.81 10.05
CA GLU A 43 -12.22 8.71 9.88
C GLU A 43 -11.73 8.60 8.43
N ARG A 44 -12.64 8.72 7.48
CA ARG A 44 -12.32 8.67 6.06
C ARG A 44 -11.50 9.87 5.60
N LEU A 45 -11.82 11.07 6.05
CA LEU A 45 -11.01 12.26 5.78
C LEU A 45 -9.62 12.15 6.40
N ALA A 46 -9.53 11.65 7.63
CA ALA A 46 -8.27 11.40 8.31
C ALA A 46 -7.43 10.33 7.57
N SER A 47 -8.07 9.27 7.04
CA SER A 47 -7.38 8.20 6.32
C SER A 47 -6.76 8.62 4.98
N VAL A 48 -7.15 9.79 4.43
CA VAL A 48 -6.50 10.36 3.24
C VAL A 48 -5.05 10.77 3.52
N GLY A 49 -4.70 11.03 4.80
CA GLY A 49 -3.31 11.27 5.22
C GLY A 49 -2.69 12.60 4.79
N ILE A 50 -3.49 13.54 4.28
CA ILE A 50 -3.02 14.84 3.78
C ILE A 50 -3.32 15.99 4.75
N PHE A 51 -4.06 15.71 5.81
CA PHE A 51 -4.45 16.71 6.79
C PHE A 51 -3.64 16.52 8.08
N ARG A 52 -2.92 17.56 8.46
CA ARG A 52 -2.27 17.63 9.76
C ARG A 52 -3.28 17.88 10.88
N TYR A 53 -4.33 18.61 10.56
CA TYR A 53 -5.43 18.95 11.48
C TYR A 53 -6.74 18.92 10.72
N LEU A 54 -7.74 18.29 11.29
CA LEU A 54 -9.09 18.22 10.76
C LEU A 54 -10.09 18.29 11.91
N GLU A 55 -10.93 19.32 11.88
CA GLU A 55 -12.02 19.51 12.83
C GLU A 55 -13.33 19.69 12.06
N MET A 56 -14.36 19.01 12.52
CA MET A 56 -15.71 19.14 12.01
C MET A 56 -16.62 19.61 13.15
N GLN A 57 -17.14 20.81 13.03
CA GLN A 57 -18.02 21.42 14.01
C GLN A 57 -19.43 21.59 13.43
N TYR A 58 -20.43 21.15 14.17
CA TYR A 58 -21.83 21.28 13.81
C TYR A 58 -22.45 22.37 14.66
N THR A 59 -23.04 23.39 14.04
CA THR A 59 -23.71 24.50 14.68
C THR A 59 -25.15 24.62 14.20
N PRO A 60 -26.14 24.86 15.08
CA PRO A 60 -27.49 25.18 14.64
C PRO A 60 -27.44 26.38 13.69
N ARG A 61 -28.22 26.35 12.62
CA ARG A 61 -28.27 27.46 11.67
C ARG A 61 -28.90 28.71 12.27
N ASP A 62 -29.93 28.52 13.05
CA ASP A 62 -30.63 29.60 13.74
C ASP A 62 -30.56 29.36 15.26
N THR A 63 -29.96 30.29 15.98
CA THR A 63 -29.81 30.24 17.44
C THR A 63 -31.00 30.85 18.15
N ALA A 64 -31.89 31.61 17.47
CA ALA A 64 -33.03 32.27 18.02
C ALA A 64 -34.31 31.41 18.05
N LEU A 65 -34.36 30.33 17.25
CA LEU A 65 -35.46 29.40 17.14
C LEU A 65 -34.95 27.95 17.26
N VAL A 66 -35.84 27.02 17.58
CA VAL A 66 -35.53 25.60 17.54
C VAL A 66 -35.26 25.23 16.08
N SER A 67 -33.99 25.28 15.68
CA SER A 67 -33.58 24.98 14.32
C SER A 67 -33.36 23.47 14.18
N ASP A 68 -34.11 22.85 13.28
CA ASP A 68 -33.94 21.46 12.85
C ASP A 68 -32.78 21.28 11.83
N THR A 69 -32.06 22.37 11.57
CA THR A 69 -31.01 22.44 10.53
C THR A 69 -29.65 22.78 11.14
N LEU A 70 -28.65 21.95 10.84
CA LEU A 70 -27.26 22.12 11.29
C LEU A 70 -26.37 22.58 10.12
N ASP A 71 -25.53 23.56 10.38
CA ASP A 71 -24.43 23.95 9.51
C ASP A 71 -23.15 23.22 9.94
N VAL A 72 -22.39 22.73 8.96
CA VAL A 72 -21.13 22.01 9.19
C VAL A 72 -19.98 22.91 8.84
N ASN A 73 -19.18 23.27 9.83
CA ASN A 73 -17.92 23.99 9.65
C ASN A 73 -16.76 22.99 9.66
N ILE A 74 -16.02 22.91 8.56
CA ILE A 74 -14.84 22.05 8.44
C ILE A 74 -13.60 22.94 8.44
N ARG A 75 -12.76 22.77 9.47
CA ARG A 75 -11.45 23.41 9.56
C ARG A 75 -10.39 22.35 9.28
N ALA A 76 -9.58 22.56 8.27
CA ALA A 76 -8.56 21.63 7.87
C ALA A 76 -7.24 22.36 7.58
N MET A 77 -6.14 21.81 8.07
CA MET A 77 -4.79 22.24 7.76
C MET A 77 -4.09 21.12 7.01
N LEU A 78 -3.53 21.42 5.87
CA LEU A 78 -2.75 20.47 5.09
C LEU A 78 -1.42 20.17 5.77
N ASP A 79 -0.98 18.94 5.65
CA ASP A 79 0.35 18.54 6.06
C ASP A 79 1.40 18.96 5.01
N LYS A 80 2.67 18.76 5.32
CA LYS A 80 3.77 19.07 4.43
C LYS A 80 3.63 18.29 3.12
N PRO A 81 3.95 18.93 1.97
CA PRO A 81 3.84 18.27 0.68
C PRO A 81 4.89 17.19 0.46
N TYR A 82 6.03 17.29 1.15
CA TYR A 82 7.11 16.31 1.07
C TYR A 82 7.48 15.83 2.45
N ASP A 83 7.79 14.55 2.52
CA ASP A 83 8.38 13.88 3.68
C ASP A 83 9.58 13.05 3.23
N ALA A 84 10.64 13.02 4.05
CA ALA A 84 11.84 12.26 3.78
C ALA A 84 12.24 11.49 5.04
N GLU A 85 12.48 10.21 4.87
CA GLU A 85 12.84 9.27 5.92
C GLU A 85 14.14 8.56 5.56
N LEU A 86 15.03 8.45 6.53
CA LEU A 86 16.30 7.75 6.41
C LEU A 86 16.39 6.70 7.50
N ASP A 87 16.42 5.43 7.11
CA ASP A 87 16.50 4.28 7.98
C ASP A 87 17.89 3.67 7.94
N PHE A 88 18.43 3.35 9.10
CA PHE A 88 19.64 2.54 9.24
C PHE A 88 19.33 1.30 10.05
N ASN A 89 19.81 0.17 9.59
CA ASN A 89 19.67 -1.09 10.28
C ASN A 89 20.93 -1.93 10.21
N VAL A 90 21.08 -2.85 11.16
CA VAL A 90 22.09 -3.90 11.13
C VAL A 90 21.36 -5.23 11.19
N THR A 91 21.66 -6.09 10.24
CA THR A 91 21.06 -7.43 10.15
C THR A 91 22.06 -8.46 10.64
N MET A 92 21.60 -9.38 11.48
CA MET A 92 22.34 -10.59 11.88
C MET A 92 21.48 -11.81 11.56
N LYS A 93 22.04 -12.73 10.77
CA LYS A 93 21.35 -13.96 10.34
C LYS A 93 21.91 -15.19 11.08
N SER A 94 21.10 -16.21 11.20
CA SER A 94 21.48 -17.47 11.87
C SER A 94 22.58 -18.24 11.16
N ASN A 95 22.89 -17.91 9.90
CA ASN A 95 23.99 -18.45 9.13
C ASN A 95 25.31 -17.69 9.31
N ASN A 96 25.44 -16.89 10.37
CA ASN A 96 26.60 -16.04 10.68
C ASN A 96 26.88 -14.94 9.62
N GLN A 97 25.87 -14.56 8.85
CA GLN A 97 25.95 -13.35 8.03
C GLN A 97 25.49 -12.14 8.83
N THR A 98 26.23 -11.07 8.77
CA THR A 98 25.90 -9.79 9.39
C THR A 98 26.28 -8.64 8.46
N GLY A 99 25.62 -7.52 8.61
CA GLY A 99 25.95 -6.33 7.86
C GLY A 99 24.99 -5.17 8.02
N PRO A 100 25.43 -3.96 7.63
CA PRO A 100 24.61 -2.77 7.67
C PRO A 100 23.66 -2.73 6.48
N GLY A 101 22.53 -2.07 6.71
CA GLY A 101 21.59 -1.66 5.67
C GLY A 101 21.17 -0.22 5.87
N ALA A 102 20.82 0.43 4.79
CA ALA A 102 20.24 1.76 4.78
C ALA A 102 19.10 1.86 3.79
N ALA A 103 18.10 2.64 4.11
CA ALA A 103 17.02 2.97 3.18
C ALA A 103 16.71 4.46 3.24
N PHE A 104 16.49 5.05 2.08
CA PHE A 104 16.06 6.43 1.93
C PHE A 104 14.72 6.46 1.20
N THR A 105 13.73 7.05 1.84
CA THR A 105 12.36 7.14 1.33
C THR A 105 11.97 8.61 1.19
N VAL A 106 11.46 8.97 0.03
CA VAL A 106 10.85 10.28 -0.22
C VAL A 106 9.39 10.07 -0.55
N THR A 107 8.53 10.75 0.17
CA THR A 107 7.08 10.73 -0.05
C THR A 107 6.60 12.11 -0.46
N LYS A 108 5.90 12.18 -1.58
CA LYS A 108 5.16 13.38 -2.01
C LYS A 108 3.69 13.18 -1.75
N ASN A 109 3.14 14.02 -0.89
CA ASN A 109 1.73 14.02 -0.57
C ASN A 109 0.93 14.85 -1.59
N ASN A 110 -0.28 14.40 -1.87
CA ASN A 110 -1.24 15.11 -2.71
C ASN A 110 -0.73 15.42 -4.13
N VAL A 111 -0.23 14.41 -4.80
CA VAL A 111 0.46 14.54 -6.10
C VAL A 111 -0.43 15.17 -7.17
N PHE A 112 -1.70 14.75 -7.27
CA PHE A 112 -2.65 15.20 -8.28
C PHE A 112 -3.77 16.06 -7.72
N GLY A 113 -3.72 16.40 -6.43
CA GLY A 113 -4.73 17.23 -5.76
C GLY A 113 -5.96 16.48 -5.26
N GLY A 114 -5.95 15.15 -5.27
CA GLY A 114 -7.03 14.28 -4.78
C GLY A 114 -6.64 13.45 -3.56
N GLY A 115 -5.51 13.78 -2.90
CA GLY A 115 -5.00 13.05 -1.74
C GLY A 115 -4.10 11.86 -2.09
N GLU A 116 -3.69 11.76 -3.33
CA GLU A 116 -2.76 10.71 -3.76
C GLU A 116 -1.38 10.93 -3.15
N THR A 117 -0.71 9.84 -2.77
CA THR A 117 0.66 9.87 -2.26
C THR A 117 1.58 9.11 -3.21
N TRP A 118 2.72 9.69 -3.52
CA TRP A 118 3.78 9.05 -4.29
C TRP A 118 5.00 8.88 -3.41
N ASN A 119 5.46 7.64 -3.31
CA ASN A 119 6.57 7.23 -2.49
C ASN A 119 7.66 6.63 -3.39
N VAL A 120 8.90 7.05 -3.19
CA VAL A 120 10.07 6.48 -3.83
C VAL A 120 11.04 6.06 -2.74
N LYS A 121 11.44 4.80 -2.76
CA LYS A 121 12.36 4.21 -1.80
C LYS A 121 13.58 3.63 -2.51
N VAL A 122 14.75 4.02 -2.06
CA VAL A 122 16.03 3.41 -2.41
C VAL A 122 16.56 2.72 -1.18
N ASN A 123 16.96 1.47 -1.28
CA ASN A 123 17.57 0.73 -0.18
C ASN A 123 18.83 0.02 -0.64
N GLY A 124 19.76 -0.15 0.29
CA GLY A 124 20.99 -0.89 0.08
C GLY A 124 21.39 -1.62 1.34
N SER A 125 21.96 -2.81 1.17
CA SER A 125 22.57 -3.56 2.26
C SER A 125 23.84 -4.25 1.80
N TYR A 126 24.73 -4.44 2.74
CA TYR A 126 25.96 -5.21 2.54
C TYR A 126 26.11 -6.20 3.68
N GLU A 127 26.30 -7.46 3.36
CA GLU A 127 26.43 -8.54 4.34
C GLU A 127 27.74 -9.28 4.11
N TRP A 128 28.41 -9.63 5.20
CA TRP A 128 29.60 -10.50 5.20
C TRP A 128 29.43 -11.63 6.21
N GLN A 129 30.14 -12.71 5.99
CA GLN A 129 30.13 -13.83 6.91
C GLN A 129 31.10 -13.59 8.07
N THR A 130 30.61 -13.78 9.32
CA THR A 130 31.40 -13.71 10.53
C THR A 130 31.64 -15.12 11.07
N GLY A 131 32.82 -15.38 11.69
CA GLY A 131 33.17 -16.67 12.32
C GLY A 131 34.47 -17.27 11.84
N LYS A 132 34.94 -18.35 12.51
CA LYS A 132 36.22 -19.00 12.26
C LYS A 132 36.39 -19.62 10.86
N ASN A 133 35.29 -19.87 10.16
CA ASN A 133 35.25 -20.37 8.78
C ASN A 133 34.76 -19.32 7.80
N SER A 134 35.03 -18.05 8.08
CA SER A 134 34.63 -16.95 7.21
C SER A 134 35.34 -17.06 5.85
N SER A 135 34.62 -17.47 4.84
CA SER A 135 35.10 -17.36 3.46
C SER A 135 34.60 -16.05 2.88
N SER A 136 35.50 -15.26 2.28
CA SER A 136 35.11 -14.06 1.51
C SER A 136 34.14 -14.36 0.35
N LEU A 137 33.80 -15.63 0.18
CA LEU A 137 32.88 -16.15 -0.83
C LEU A 137 31.41 -15.86 -0.53
N MET A 138 31.08 -15.56 0.76
CA MET A 138 29.69 -15.38 1.19
C MET A 138 29.25 -13.91 1.32
N ASN A 139 30.12 -12.98 0.93
CA ASN A 139 29.75 -11.58 0.94
C ASN A 139 28.68 -11.28 -0.11
N SER A 140 27.67 -10.54 0.27
CA SER A 140 26.60 -10.14 -0.64
C SER A 140 26.26 -8.66 -0.46
N TYR A 141 25.80 -8.03 -1.53
CA TYR A 141 25.14 -6.74 -1.44
C TYR A 141 23.82 -6.76 -2.19
N GLU A 142 22.90 -6.01 -1.68
CA GLU A 142 21.60 -5.78 -2.28
C GLU A 142 21.38 -4.30 -2.52
N LEU A 143 20.83 -3.97 -3.67
CA LEU A 143 20.40 -2.61 -4.01
C LEU A 143 18.97 -2.72 -4.53
N GLY A 144 18.08 -1.91 -3.94
CA GLY A 144 16.67 -1.88 -4.30
C GLY A 144 16.20 -0.47 -4.62
N LEU A 145 15.33 -0.37 -5.59
CA LEU A 145 14.57 0.83 -5.92
C LEU A 145 13.11 0.46 -6.05
N SER A 146 12.24 1.15 -5.34
CA SER A 146 10.81 0.98 -5.50
C SER A 146 10.09 2.31 -5.58
N SER A 147 9.00 2.33 -6.33
CA SER A 147 8.10 3.47 -6.44
C SER A 147 6.67 2.99 -6.25
N ALA A 148 5.93 3.66 -5.39
CA ALA A 148 4.54 3.35 -5.10
C ALA A 148 3.66 4.58 -5.19
N LEU A 149 2.54 4.46 -5.89
CA LEU A 149 1.51 5.48 -6.02
C LEU A 149 0.23 4.98 -5.36
N THR A 150 -0.18 5.65 -4.30
CA THR A 150 -1.37 5.28 -3.52
C THR A 150 -2.48 6.30 -3.73
N PHE A 151 -3.64 5.81 -4.11
CA PHE A 151 -4.88 6.57 -4.21
C PHE A 151 -5.74 6.29 -2.98
N PRO A 152 -6.30 7.31 -2.28
CA PRO A 152 -7.16 7.11 -1.10
C PRO A 152 -8.58 6.68 -1.51
N ARG A 153 -8.69 5.79 -2.50
CA ARG A 153 -9.93 5.26 -3.06
C ARG A 153 -9.67 4.02 -3.90
N ILE A 154 -10.72 3.25 -4.18
CA ILE A 154 -10.65 2.18 -5.17
C ILE A 154 -10.70 2.80 -6.57
N VAL A 155 -9.63 2.63 -7.36
CA VAL A 155 -9.49 3.24 -8.69
C VAL A 155 -10.09 2.33 -9.77
N PHE A 156 -9.83 1.02 -9.67
CA PHE A 156 -10.29 0.03 -10.62
C PHE A 156 -10.48 -1.34 -9.93
N PRO A 157 -11.53 -2.13 -10.23
CA PRO A 157 -12.65 -1.78 -11.10
C PRO A 157 -13.50 -0.66 -10.48
N ARG A 158 -14.14 0.16 -11.30
CA ARG A 158 -15.13 1.11 -10.81
C ARG A 158 -16.31 0.31 -10.25
N MET A 159 -16.27 0.01 -8.98
CA MET A 159 -17.34 -0.67 -8.28
C MET A 159 -18.50 0.30 -8.14
N GLY A 160 -19.42 0.25 -9.11
CA GLY A 160 -20.73 0.86 -9.08
C GLY A 160 -20.81 2.34 -8.65
N THR A 161 -21.99 2.93 -8.83
CA THR A 161 -22.30 4.29 -8.38
C THR A 161 -22.61 4.39 -6.89
N LYS A 162 -22.49 3.29 -6.11
CA LYS A 162 -22.71 3.31 -4.66
C LYS A 162 -21.47 3.82 -3.97
N GLU A 163 -21.60 4.98 -3.35
CA GLU A 163 -20.61 5.56 -2.46
C GLU A 163 -20.41 4.60 -1.27
N TYR A 164 -19.18 4.13 -1.08
CA TYR A 164 -18.81 3.39 0.12
C TYR A 164 -18.39 4.38 1.23
N ASP A 165 -18.83 4.13 2.47
CA ASP A 165 -18.62 5.00 3.63
C ASP A 165 -17.38 4.64 4.45
N PHE A 166 -16.53 3.74 3.96
CA PHE A 166 -15.38 3.22 4.68
C PHE A 166 -14.06 3.66 4.05
N PRO A 167 -12.96 3.70 4.81
CA PRO A 167 -11.62 3.93 4.30
C PRO A 167 -11.23 2.86 3.27
N ALA A 168 -10.74 3.30 2.13
CA ALA A 168 -10.25 2.41 1.09
C ALA A 168 -9.09 3.08 0.34
N SER A 169 -8.14 2.27 -0.12
CA SER A 169 -7.03 2.75 -0.95
C SER A 169 -6.67 1.75 -2.04
N THR A 170 -6.04 2.26 -3.09
CA THR A 170 -5.43 1.47 -4.16
C THR A 170 -3.99 1.89 -4.30
N THR A 171 -3.06 0.95 -4.16
CA THR A 171 -1.63 1.17 -4.31
C THR A 171 -1.10 0.45 -5.54
N PHE A 172 -0.48 1.20 -6.44
CA PHE A 172 0.31 0.68 -7.55
C PHE A 172 1.77 0.77 -7.16
N ARG A 173 2.48 -0.35 -7.19
CA ARG A 173 3.89 -0.41 -6.85
C ARG A 173 4.68 -1.07 -7.96
N VAL A 174 5.85 -0.51 -8.27
CA VAL A 174 6.87 -1.11 -9.12
C VAL A 174 8.18 -1.13 -8.37
N TYR A 175 8.99 -2.15 -8.62
CA TYR A 175 10.27 -2.30 -7.93
C TYR A 175 11.30 -3.01 -8.80
N ILE A 176 12.55 -2.76 -8.50
CA ILE A 176 13.71 -3.44 -9.04
C ILE A 176 14.70 -3.65 -7.90
N ASP A 177 15.11 -4.88 -7.70
CA ASP A 177 16.06 -5.29 -6.69
C ASP A 177 17.20 -6.07 -7.35
N GLN A 178 18.42 -5.70 -7.04
CA GLN A 178 19.62 -6.40 -7.49
C GLN A 178 20.35 -6.97 -6.28
N MET A 179 20.42 -8.28 -6.22
CA MET A 179 21.27 -9.01 -5.28
C MET A 179 22.54 -9.47 -6.01
N ASN A 180 23.69 -9.15 -5.45
CA ASN A 180 24.97 -9.67 -5.93
C ASN A 180 25.61 -10.51 -4.83
N ARG A 181 25.76 -11.78 -5.07
CA ARG A 181 26.52 -12.68 -4.21
C ARG A 181 27.89 -12.90 -4.82
N ALA A 182 28.89 -12.25 -4.22
CA ALA A 182 30.25 -12.25 -4.71
C ALA A 182 30.74 -13.68 -5.02
N LYS A 183 31.39 -13.86 -6.19
CA LYS A 183 31.93 -15.13 -6.70
C LYS A 183 30.90 -16.20 -7.07
N TYR A 184 29.60 -15.94 -6.95
CA TYR A 184 28.58 -16.91 -7.35
C TYR A 184 27.68 -16.41 -8.49
N TYR A 185 26.86 -15.39 -8.24
CA TYR A 185 25.87 -14.93 -9.22
C TYR A 185 25.39 -13.50 -8.91
N LYS A 186 24.73 -12.92 -9.89
CA LYS A 186 23.90 -11.72 -9.73
C LYS A 186 22.45 -12.10 -10.04
N LEU A 187 21.55 -11.76 -9.12
CA LEU A 187 20.12 -11.91 -9.30
C LEU A 187 19.48 -10.54 -9.44
N LEU A 188 18.79 -10.32 -10.53
CA LEU A 188 17.98 -9.14 -10.77
C LEU A 188 16.53 -9.55 -10.66
N ALA A 189 15.81 -8.94 -9.70
CA ALA A 189 14.37 -9.09 -9.55
C ALA A 189 13.70 -7.75 -9.89
N PHE A 190 12.69 -7.77 -10.73
CA PHE A 190 11.86 -6.59 -11.00
C PHE A 190 10.41 -7.01 -11.16
N GLY A 191 9.54 -6.08 -10.82
CA GLY A 191 8.13 -6.41 -10.86
C GLY A 191 7.24 -5.27 -10.45
N GLY A 192 5.97 -5.61 -10.28
CA GLY A 192 4.98 -4.68 -9.80
C GLY A 192 3.75 -5.37 -9.24
N ASN A 193 3.00 -4.65 -8.45
CA ASN A 193 1.74 -5.12 -7.89
C ASN A 193 0.70 -4.01 -7.84
N VAL A 194 -0.54 -4.44 -7.69
CA VAL A 194 -1.68 -3.60 -7.36
C VAL A 194 -2.31 -4.15 -6.10
N THR A 195 -2.44 -3.32 -5.07
CA THR A 195 -3.03 -3.71 -3.79
C THR A 195 -4.23 -2.82 -3.48
N TYR A 196 -5.31 -3.44 -3.06
CA TYR A 196 -6.54 -2.81 -2.60
C TYR A 196 -6.67 -3.04 -1.10
N ASP A 197 -6.62 -1.97 -0.33
CA ASP A 197 -6.89 -1.99 1.11
C ASP A 197 -8.24 -1.35 1.38
N PHE A 198 -9.08 -1.99 2.20
CA PHE A 198 -10.36 -1.42 2.62
C PHE A 198 -10.79 -1.92 3.99
N GLN A 199 -11.46 -1.05 4.72
CA GLN A 199 -11.87 -1.29 6.10
C GLN A 199 -13.37 -0.98 6.29
N PRO A 200 -14.26 -1.93 5.92
CA PRO A 200 -15.71 -1.71 6.00
C PRO A 200 -16.22 -1.54 7.43
N VAL A 201 -15.53 -2.13 8.40
CA VAL A 201 -15.82 -2.02 9.83
C VAL A 201 -14.53 -1.68 10.55
N PRO A 202 -14.54 -0.83 11.62
CA PRO A 202 -13.31 -0.45 12.33
C PRO A 202 -12.43 -1.60 12.81
N THR A 203 -13.03 -2.77 13.06
CA THR A 203 -12.34 -3.98 13.53
C THR A 203 -11.87 -4.91 12.42
N ARG A 204 -12.22 -4.65 11.15
CA ARG A 204 -11.96 -5.59 10.04
C ARG A 204 -11.31 -4.88 8.87
N LYS A 205 -10.07 -5.24 8.59
CA LYS A 205 -9.33 -4.75 7.44
C LYS A 205 -9.12 -5.88 6.42
N HIS A 206 -9.28 -5.56 5.16
CA HIS A 206 -9.05 -6.43 4.02
C HIS A 206 -7.95 -5.83 3.15
N SER A 207 -7.02 -6.66 2.71
CA SER A 207 -5.99 -6.30 1.74
C SER A 207 -6.00 -7.33 0.63
N ILE A 208 -6.25 -6.91 -0.59
CA ILE A 208 -6.32 -7.78 -1.78
C ILE A 208 -5.26 -7.34 -2.76
N THR A 209 -4.36 -8.24 -3.12
CA THR A 209 -3.39 -8.06 -4.19
C THR A 209 -3.73 -9.06 -5.31
N PRO A 210 -4.60 -8.67 -6.27
CA PRO A 210 -5.03 -9.59 -7.32
C PRO A 210 -3.91 -9.94 -8.29
N PHE A 211 -2.94 -9.02 -8.47
CA PHE A 211 -1.83 -9.19 -9.38
C PHE A 211 -0.55 -8.67 -8.74
N GLN A 212 0.38 -9.56 -8.53
CA GLN A 212 1.77 -9.28 -8.26
C GLN A 212 2.59 -10.07 -9.28
N LEU A 213 3.37 -9.37 -10.08
CA LEU A 213 4.21 -9.95 -11.12
C LEU A 213 5.66 -9.73 -10.74
N THR A 214 6.43 -10.80 -10.65
CA THR A 214 7.86 -10.75 -10.36
C THR A 214 8.62 -11.49 -11.43
N PHE A 215 9.63 -10.84 -11.99
CA PHE A 215 10.59 -11.43 -12.92
C PHE A 215 11.93 -11.53 -12.23
N ASN A 216 12.45 -12.74 -12.13
CA ASN A 216 13.78 -13.00 -11.62
C ASN A 216 14.69 -13.37 -12.80
N VAL A 217 15.82 -12.69 -12.92
CA VAL A 217 16.80 -12.91 -13.96
C VAL A 217 18.16 -13.18 -13.31
N LEU A 218 18.66 -14.41 -13.51
CA LEU A 218 19.99 -14.79 -13.07
C LEU A 218 21.01 -14.25 -14.08
N ARG A 219 22.01 -13.51 -13.60
CA ARG A 219 23.07 -12.95 -14.41
C ARG A 219 24.44 -13.42 -13.92
N ASN A 220 25.33 -13.67 -14.90
CA ASN A 220 26.74 -13.99 -14.67
C ASN A 220 26.95 -15.08 -13.61
N PRO A 221 26.33 -16.28 -13.76
CA PRO A 221 26.69 -17.42 -12.92
C PRO A 221 28.16 -17.78 -13.15
N THR A 222 28.88 -18.08 -12.09
CA THR A 222 30.27 -18.55 -12.20
C THR A 222 30.31 -20.06 -12.39
N ALA A 223 31.39 -20.59 -12.97
CA ALA A 223 31.55 -22.04 -13.15
C ALA A 223 31.41 -22.81 -11.82
N ALA A 224 31.93 -22.25 -10.71
CA ALA A 224 31.78 -22.82 -9.39
C ALA A 224 30.31 -22.88 -8.95
N PHE A 225 29.52 -21.89 -9.32
CA PHE A 225 28.07 -21.84 -9.00
C PHE A 225 27.28 -22.82 -9.87
N GLU A 226 27.65 -22.96 -11.17
CA GLU A 226 27.02 -23.92 -12.08
C GLU A 226 27.25 -25.36 -11.61
N GLU A 227 28.45 -25.68 -11.10
CA GLU A 227 28.73 -26.97 -10.48
C GLU A 227 27.88 -27.26 -9.25
N ILE A 228 27.71 -26.26 -8.36
CA ILE A 228 26.84 -26.38 -7.21
C ILE A 228 25.35 -26.56 -7.61
N GLN A 229 24.92 -25.85 -8.65
CA GLN A 229 23.57 -26.03 -9.21
C GLN A 229 23.34 -27.41 -9.80
N ALA A 230 24.35 -27.97 -10.49
CA ALA A 230 24.28 -29.31 -11.07
C ALA A 230 24.14 -30.39 -9.97
N GLN A 231 24.75 -30.17 -8.80
CA GLN A 231 24.68 -31.10 -7.68
C GLN A 231 23.39 -30.88 -6.83
N ASN A 232 22.70 -29.74 -6.96
CA ASN A 232 21.53 -29.44 -6.17
C ASN A 232 20.36 -28.91 -7.04
N PRO A 233 19.45 -29.83 -7.47
CA PRO A 233 18.32 -29.48 -8.33
C PRO A 233 17.39 -28.41 -7.74
N ALA A 234 17.27 -28.32 -6.41
CA ALA A 234 16.45 -27.33 -5.75
C ALA A 234 17.02 -25.91 -5.95
N LEU A 235 18.35 -25.75 -5.90
CA LEU A 235 19.01 -24.47 -6.21
C LEU A 235 18.86 -24.09 -7.68
N TYR A 236 18.97 -25.05 -8.57
CA TYR A 236 18.77 -24.83 -10.00
C TYR A 236 17.35 -24.28 -10.28
N ILE A 237 16.33 -24.90 -9.71
CA ILE A 237 14.94 -24.48 -9.91
C ILE A 237 14.69 -23.10 -9.29
N SER A 238 15.22 -22.82 -8.09
CA SER A 238 14.93 -21.58 -7.36
C SER A 238 15.67 -20.34 -7.91
N LEU A 239 16.81 -20.52 -8.56
CA LEU A 239 17.67 -19.41 -9.01
C LEU A 239 17.75 -19.25 -10.53
N ARG A 240 16.93 -19.97 -11.31
CA ARG A 240 16.82 -19.76 -12.76
C ARG A 240 15.96 -18.52 -13.06
N ASN A 241 15.98 -18.12 -14.32
CA ASN A 241 15.05 -17.08 -14.79
C ASN A 241 13.61 -17.53 -14.60
N GLN A 242 12.83 -16.72 -13.89
CA GLN A 242 11.46 -17.07 -13.53
C GLN A 242 10.53 -15.88 -13.67
N PHE A 243 9.32 -16.15 -14.16
CA PHE A 243 8.19 -15.28 -14.06
C PHE A 243 7.23 -15.84 -13.00
N ILE A 244 7.02 -15.08 -11.95
CA ILE A 244 6.23 -15.50 -10.79
C ILE A 244 5.01 -14.59 -10.63
N PRO A 245 3.85 -14.97 -11.18
CA PRO A 245 2.60 -14.31 -10.84
C PRO A 245 2.12 -14.81 -9.48
N LYS A 246 1.73 -13.86 -8.63
CA LYS A 246 1.19 -14.12 -7.29
C LYS A 246 -0.12 -13.38 -7.10
N MET A 247 -1.04 -14.00 -6.38
CA MET A 247 -2.23 -13.37 -5.83
C MET A 247 -2.20 -13.51 -4.31
N GLU A 248 -2.69 -12.50 -3.60
CA GLU A 248 -2.71 -12.52 -2.14
C GLU A 248 -3.95 -11.84 -1.60
N TYR A 249 -4.53 -12.43 -0.56
CA TYR A 249 -5.60 -11.84 0.23
C TYR A 249 -5.24 -11.93 1.70
N THR A 250 -5.26 -10.80 2.39
CA THR A 250 -5.02 -10.71 3.83
C THR A 250 -6.27 -10.17 4.51
N TYR A 251 -6.73 -10.89 5.52
CA TYR A 251 -7.79 -10.48 6.43
C TYR A 251 -7.18 -10.18 7.80
N THR A 252 -7.50 -9.02 8.36
CA THR A 252 -7.08 -8.63 9.71
C THR A 252 -8.31 -8.30 10.55
N TYR A 253 -8.40 -8.93 11.71
CA TYR A 253 -9.34 -8.60 12.76
C TYR A 253 -8.59 -7.95 13.92
N ASP A 254 -9.02 -6.75 14.32
CA ASP A 254 -8.43 -5.99 15.42
C ASP A 254 -9.52 -5.26 16.19
N ASN A 255 -9.81 -5.71 17.40
CA ASN A 255 -10.74 -5.04 18.30
C ASN A 255 -10.03 -4.20 19.37
N ALA A 256 -8.69 -4.22 19.45
CA ALA A 256 -7.92 -3.46 20.42
C ALA A 256 -8.05 -1.95 20.21
N SER A 257 -8.36 -1.52 18.99
CA SER A 257 -8.59 -0.12 18.63
C SER A 257 -9.93 0.45 19.17
N LEU A 258 -10.82 -0.42 19.64
CA LEU A 258 -12.10 0.03 20.22
C LEU A 258 -11.92 0.50 21.68
N ARG A 259 -12.63 1.56 22.05
CA ARG A 259 -12.70 1.99 23.44
C ARG A 259 -13.36 0.91 24.32
N ASN A 260 -12.77 0.62 25.50
CA ASN A 260 -13.32 -0.28 26.53
C ASN A 260 -13.44 -1.75 26.15
N VAL A 261 -12.49 -2.28 25.38
CA VAL A 261 -12.43 -3.72 25.12
C VAL A 261 -11.78 -4.43 26.31
N ARG A 262 -12.54 -5.34 26.94
CA ARG A 262 -12.04 -6.15 28.08
C ARG A 262 -10.96 -7.15 27.64
N ASN A 263 -11.11 -7.73 26.44
CA ASN A 263 -10.18 -8.70 25.86
C ASN A 263 -9.75 -8.22 24.46
N PRO A 264 -8.59 -7.56 24.31
CA PRO A 264 -8.09 -7.17 23.01
C PRO A 264 -7.64 -8.41 22.24
N ILE A 265 -8.16 -8.58 21.03
CA ILE A 265 -7.80 -9.66 20.10
C ILE A 265 -7.33 -9.03 18.82
N TRP A 266 -6.15 -9.44 18.38
CA TRP A 266 -5.63 -9.18 17.05
C TRP A 266 -5.39 -10.51 16.35
N TRP A 267 -5.94 -10.65 15.15
CA TRP A 267 -5.78 -11.84 14.33
C TRP A 267 -5.64 -11.46 12.86
N GLN A 268 -4.65 -12.06 12.21
CA GLN A 268 -4.39 -11.86 10.79
C GLN A 268 -4.24 -13.21 10.10
N THR A 269 -4.89 -13.37 8.96
CA THR A 269 -4.76 -14.52 8.09
C THR A 269 -4.47 -14.06 6.66
N THR A 270 -3.47 -14.68 6.04
CA THR A 270 -3.10 -14.42 4.66
C THR A 270 -3.22 -15.67 3.82
N PHE A 271 -3.94 -15.57 2.72
CA PHE A 271 -4.03 -16.58 1.69
C PHE A 271 -3.27 -16.11 0.46
N GLY A 272 -2.27 -16.89 0.02
CA GLY A 272 -1.47 -16.57 -1.15
C GLY A 272 -1.44 -17.73 -2.13
N SER A 273 -1.49 -17.41 -3.43
CA SER A 273 -1.29 -18.38 -4.52
C SER A 273 -0.27 -17.84 -5.47
N ALA A 274 0.75 -18.63 -5.79
CA ALA A 274 1.81 -18.28 -6.72
C ALA A 274 1.95 -19.36 -7.82
N GLY A 275 2.14 -18.94 -9.06
CA GLY A 275 2.37 -19.86 -10.20
C GLY A 275 1.12 -20.49 -10.81
N ASN A 276 0.07 -20.71 -10.04
CA ASN A 276 -1.16 -21.39 -10.53
C ASN A 276 -1.93 -20.58 -11.58
N LEU A 277 -1.75 -19.26 -11.57
CA LEU A 277 -2.42 -18.38 -12.53
C LEU A 277 -1.92 -18.61 -13.96
N THR A 278 -0.63 -18.92 -14.13
CA THR A 278 -0.05 -19.25 -15.44
C THR A 278 -0.67 -20.52 -15.99
N SER A 279 -0.80 -21.56 -15.19
CA SER A 279 -1.42 -22.82 -15.64
C SER A 279 -2.91 -22.64 -16.01
N LEU A 280 -3.61 -21.77 -15.29
CA LEU A 280 -5.02 -21.47 -15.55
C LEU A 280 -5.21 -20.67 -16.86
N ILE A 281 -4.31 -19.71 -17.11
CA ILE A 281 -4.28 -18.93 -18.36
C ILE A 281 -3.92 -19.84 -19.55
N TYR A 282 -2.90 -20.70 -19.45
CA TYR A 282 -2.53 -21.64 -20.48
C TYR A 282 -3.68 -22.62 -20.80
N LYS A 283 -4.37 -23.14 -19.78
CA LYS A 283 -5.57 -23.97 -19.98
C LYS A 283 -6.71 -23.19 -20.66
N ALA A 284 -6.92 -21.93 -20.30
CA ALA A 284 -7.96 -21.09 -20.91
C ALA A 284 -7.68 -20.80 -22.40
N PHE A 285 -6.41 -20.73 -22.78
CA PHE A 285 -5.99 -20.54 -24.17
C PHE A 285 -5.75 -21.87 -24.93
N GLY A 286 -6.12 -23.03 -24.34
CA GLY A 286 -6.05 -24.33 -24.98
C GLY A 286 -4.64 -24.87 -25.20
N GLN A 287 -3.65 -24.33 -24.52
CA GLN A 287 -2.27 -24.84 -24.56
C GLN A 287 -2.00 -25.69 -23.33
N SER A 288 -1.47 -26.91 -23.52
CA SER A 288 -0.93 -27.74 -22.43
C SER A 288 0.51 -27.31 -22.10
N PHE A 289 0.84 -27.31 -20.81
CA PHE A 289 2.19 -27.09 -20.31
C PHE A 289 3.09 -28.26 -20.67
#